data_4c51906642c1f35d5763795b1cc59d38
#
_entry.id   4c51906642c1f35d5763795b1cc59d38
#
_cell.length_a   1.000
_cell.length_b   1.000
_cell.length_c   1.000
_cell.angle_alpha   90.00
_cell.angle_beta   90.00
_cell.angle_gamma   90.00
#
_symmetry.space_group_name_H-M   'P 1'
#
loop_
_entity.id
_entity.type
_entity.pdbx_description
1 polymer ?
#
loop_
_entity_poly.entity_id
_entity_poly.type
_entity_poly.pdbx_seq_one_letter_code
_entity_poly.pdbx_strand_id
1 'polypeptide(L)'
;MDEIQKLVLETIEKDKQTIIFVPSRASAEKTAEDLSKKLNFYYPEFEKNVLQAASTPTKQCRRLSHCIKKGVAFHHAGLLQKQKDLIEDEFKSGKIKVICATPTLAAGLSLPVFRVIIKSLKRFSGRWGMDWIPVLEYMQMAGRAGRPEYEAFGEAICVAKNEIEKSEIYDRYICGEPEEIYSKLAAEPVLRTYLLSLISSGIIRDEKTLN
;
A
#
# COMPACT_ATOMS: atom_id res chain seq x y z
N MET A 1 20.54 2.02 -13.64
CA MET A 1 19.57 1.23 -12.84
C MET A 1 18.89 2.18 -11.89
N ASP A 2 17.58 2.18 -11.82
CA ASP A 2 16.80 3.04 -10.90
C ASP A 2 17.16 2.66 -9.45
N GLU A 3 17.22 3.64 -8.56
CA GLU A 3 17.60 3.45 -7.16
C GLU A 3 16.68 2.45 -6.43
N ILE A 4 15.37 2.51 -6.73
CA ILE A 4 14.39 1.54 -6.22
C ILE A 4 14.75 0.11 -6.66
N GLN A 5 15.19 -0.07 -7.91
CA GLN A 5 15.60 -1.39 -8.40
C GLN A 5 16.82 -1.94 -7.65
N LYS A 6 17.78 -1.08 -7.31
CA LYS A 6 18.96 -1.48 -6.49
C LYS A 6 18.53 -1.94 -5.11
N LEU A 7 17.70 -1.14 -4.43
CA LEU A 7 17.18 -1.46 -3.09
C LEU A 7 16.37 -2.78 -3.08
N VAL A 8 15.59 -3.03 -4.13
CA VAL A 8 14.84 -4.28 -4.28
C VAL A 8 15.78 -5.47 -4.44
N LEU A 9 16.78 -5.37 -5.32
CA LEU A 9 17.76 -6.45 -5.56
C LEU A 9 18.56 -6.75 -4.30
N GLU A 10 19.07 -5.74 -3.58
CA GLU A 10 19.71 -5.93 -2.29
C GLU A 10 18.82 -6.65 -1.26
N THR A 11 17.53 -6.33 -1.25
CA THR A 11 16.58 -6.97 -0.34
C THR A 11 16.41 -8.45 -0.69
N ILE A 12 16.32 -8.75 -1.97
CA ILE A 12 16.17 -10.12 -2.48
C ILE A 12 17.45 -10.95 -2.25
N GLU A 13 18.63 -10.35 -2.43
CA GLU A 13 19.92 -11.00 -2.16
C GLU A 13 20.07 -11.42 -0.69
N LYS A 14 19.43 -10.67 0.23
CA LYS A 14 19.33 -11.01 1.65
C LYS A 14 18.22 -12.03 1.95
N ASP A 15 17.56 -12.59 0.93
CA ASP A 15 16.37 -13.44 1.03
C ASP A 15 15.20 -12.79 1.80
N LYS A 16 15.09 -11.47 1.71
CA LYS A 16 14.05 -10.68 2.40
C LYS A 16 12.98 -10.19 1.41
N GLN A 17 11.88 -9.69 1.97
CA GLN A 17 10.75 -9.16 1.21
C GLN A 17 10.63 -7.65 1.38
N THR A 18 10.04 -7.00 0.37
CA THR A 18 9.81 -5.55 0.38
C THR A 18 8.40 -5.18 -0.09
N ILE A 19 7.86 -4.11 0.49
CA ILE A 19 6.67 -3.42 -0.02
C ILE A 19 7.12 -2.05 -0.56
N ILE A 20 6.64 -1.71 -1.76
CA ILE A 20 6.88 -0.40 -2.37
C ILE A 20 5.56 0.35 -2.40
N PHE A 21 5.45 1.41 -1.62
CA PHE A 21 4.29 2.29 -1.65
C PHE A 21 4.42 3.34 -2.74
N VAL A 22 3.35 3.49 -3.51
CA VAL A 22 3.28 4.39 -4.68
C VAL A 22 1.99 5.21 -4.65
N PRO A 23 1.96 6.41 -5.27
CA PRO A 23 0.85 7.36 -5.09
C PRO A 23 -0.44 6.97 -5.83
N SER A 24 -0.41 6.04 -6.80
CA SER A 24 -1.58 5.70 -7.61
C SER A 24 -1.61 4.24 -8.05
N ARG A 25 -2.80 3.74 -8.42
CA ARG A 25 -3.00 2.40 -8.99
C ARG A 25 -2.14 2.17 -10.24
N ALA A 26 -2.16 3.12 -11.16
CA ALA A 26 -1.36 3.05 -12.39
C ALA A 26 0.15 2.99 -12.10
N SER A 27 0.62 3.72 -11.07
CA SER A 27 2.01 3.64 -10.62
C SER A 27 2.35 2.29 -10.00
N ALA A 28 1.43 1.66 -9.25
CA ALA A 28 1.63 0.33 -8.69
C ALA A 28 1.81 -0.72 -9.78
N GLU A 29 0.89 -0.74 -10.76
CA GLU A 29 0.94 -1.64 -11.89
C GLU A 29 2.22 -1.47 -12.70
N LYS A 30 2.55 -0.22 -13.07
CA LYS A 30 3.76 0.07 -13.86
C LYS A 30 5.05 -0.30 -13.11
N THR A 31 5.15 0.06 -11.83
CA THR A 31 6.36 -0.27 -11.03
C THR A 31 6.54 -1.78 -10.91
N ALA A 32 5.45 -2.54 -10.69
CA ALA A 32 5.51 -4.00 -10.65
C ALA A 32 5.94 -4.61 -11.98
N GLU A 33 5.40 -4.12 -13.11
CA GLU A 33 5.81 -4.57 -14.44
C GLU A 33 7.29 -4.30 -14.74
N ASP A 34 7.78 -3.12 -14.37
CA ASP A 34 9.19 -2.77 -14.63
C ASP A 34 10.15 -3.59 -13.75
N LEU A 35 9.77 -3.90 -12.51
CA LEU A 35 10.53 -4.79 -11.63
C LEU A 35 10.47 -6.25 -12.10
N SER A 36 9.31 -6.73 -12.53
CA SER A 36 9.15 -8.11 -12.99
C SER A 36 10.04 -8.48 -14.17
N LYS A 37 10.42 -7.50 -15.01
CA LYS A 37 11.37 -7.68 -16.12
C LYS A 37 12.82 -7.88 -15.65
N LYS A 38 13.13 -7.55 -14.39
CA LYS A 38 14.49 -7.59 -13.84
C LYS A 38 14.72 -8.78 -12.90
N LEU A 39 13.65 -9.43 -12.45
CA LEU A 39 13.73 -10.55 -11.53
C LEU A 39 13.66 -11.89 -12.29
N ASN A 40 14.48 -12.85 -11.85
CA ASN A 40 14.61 -14.16 -12.48
C ASN A 40 13.76 -15.26 -11.84
N PHE A 41 12.84 -14.93 -10.92
CA PHE A 41 11.90 -15.91 -10.38
C PHE A 41 10.93 -16.39 -11.45
N TYR A 42 10.45 -17.62 -11.29
CA TYR A 42 9.48 -18.19 -12.23
C TYR A 42 8.52 -19.16 -11.52
N TYR A 43 7.27 -18.73 -11.34
CA TYR A 43 6.18 -19.46 -10.70
C TYR A 43 4.97 -19.54 -11.64
N PRO A 44 4.96 -20.45 -12.63
CA PRO A 44 3.91 -20.50 -13.67
C PRO A 44 2.52 -20.79 -13.10
N GLU A 45 2.42 -21.48 -11.97
CA GLU A 45 1.17 -21.79 -11.29
C GLU A 45 0.41 -20.52 -10.87
N PHE A 46 1.09 -19.45 -10.49
CA PHE A 46 0.45 -18.20 -10.07
C PHE A 46 -0.22 -17.46 -11.23
N GLU A 47 0.31 -17.59 -12.43
CA GLU A 47 -0.31 -17.02 -13.62
C GLU A 47 -1.71 -17.60 -13.82
N LYS A 48 -1.85 -18.93 -13.71
CA LYS A 48 -3.12 -19.62 -13.84
C LYS A 48 -4.10 -19.23 -12.72
N ASN A 49 -3.63 -19.22 -11.47
CA ASN A 49 -4.46 -18.92 -10.30
C ASN A 49 -5.05 -17.51 -10.37
N VAL A 50 -4.25 -16.51 -10.75
CA VAL A 50 -4.70 -15.11 -10.92
C VAL A 50 -5.76 -14.97 -12.00
N LEU A 51 -5.61 -15.67 -13.13
CA LEU A 51 -6.55 -15.60 -14.22
C LEU A 51 -7.87 -16.32 -13.87
N GLN A 52 -7.80 -17.45 -13.17
CA GLN A 52 -8.98 -18.20 -12.71
C GLN A 52 -9.76 -17.50 -11.59
N ALA A 53 -9.14 -16.56 -10.87
CA ALA A 53 -9.81 -15.76 -9.85
C ALA A 53 -10.92 -14.85 -10.42
N ALA A 54 -10.87 -14.56 -11.72
CA ALA A 54 -11.86 -13.76 -12.43
C ALA A 54 -12.67 -14.62 -13.39
N SER A 55 -14.01 -14.48 -13.39
CA SER A 55 -14.89 -15.14 -14.36
C SER A 55 -14.55 -14.77 -15.81
N THR A 56 -14.17 -13.52 -16.04
CA THR A 56 -13.66 -13.01 -17.33
C THR A 56 -12.39 -12.20 -17.06
N PRO A 57 -11.20 -12.73 -17.41
CA PRO A 57 -9.93 -12.04 -17.18
C PRO A 57 -9.82 -10.74 -17.96
N THR A 58 -9.65 -9.64 -17.25
CA THR A 58 -9.45 -8.30 -17.80
C THR A 58 -7.99 -8.08 -18.21
N LYS A 59 -7.69 -6.94 -18.86
CA LYS A 59 -6.32 -6.51 -19.14
C LYS A 59 -5.49 -6.42 -17.86
N GLN A 60 -6.08 -5.94 -16.76
CA GLN A 60 -5.42 -5.84 -15.44
C GLN A 60 -5.07 -7.23 -14.88
N CYS A 61 -5.97 -8.22 -15.00
CA CYS A 61 -5.70 -9.59 -14.56
C CYS A 61 -4.50 -10.19 -15.31
N ARG A 62 -4.40 -9.96 -16.62
CA ARG A 62 -3.26 -10.42 -17.44
C ARG A 62 -1.94 -9.74 -17.04
N ARG A 63 -1.97 -8.44 -16.73
CA ARG A 63 -0.80 -7.72 -16.22
C ARG A 63 -0.34 -8.26 -14.88
N LEU A 64 -1.28 -8.51 -13.96
CA LEU A 64 -0.98 -9.11 -12.66
C LEU A 64 -0.39 -10.52 -12.82
N SER A 65 -1.00 -11.36 -13.66
CA SER A 65 -0.52 -12.72 -13.90
C SER A 65 0.92 -12.73 -14.43
N HIS A 66 1.27 -11.73 -15.26
CA HIS A 66 2.63 -11.57 -15.79
C HIS A 66 3.66 -11.15 -14.73
N CYS A 67 3.24 -10.32 -13.78
CA CYS A 67 4.12 -9.89 -12.69
C CYS A 67 4.29 -11.00 -11.64
N ILE A 68 3.18 -11.64 -11.21
CA ILE A 68 3.19 -12.54 -10.08
C ILE A 68 4.01 -13.81 -10.33
N LYS A 69 4.02 -14.32 -11.57
CA LYS A 69 4.91 -15.43 -11.95
C LYS A 69 6.40 -15.12 -11.81
N LYS A 70 6.75 -13.84 -11.68
CA LYS A 70 8.11 -13.36 -11.46
C LYS A 70 8.37 -12.96 -9.99
N GLY A 71 7.49 -13.38 -9.07
CA GLY A 71 7.63 -13.04 -7.65
C GLY A 71 7.35 -11.58 -7.31
N VAL A 72 6.70 -10.83 -8.21
CA VAL A 72 6.31 -9.43 -8.02
C VAL A 72 4.80 -9.31 -8.15
N ALA A 73 4.16 -8.58 -7.27
CA ALA A 73 2.74 -8.27 -7.39
C ALA A 73 2.48 -6.77 -7.28
N PHE A 74 1.36 -6.31 -7.82
CA PHE A 74 0.79 -5.03 -7.44
C PHE A 74 -0.49 -5.24 -6.63
N HIS A 75 -0.75 -4.35 -5.69
CA HIS A 75 -1.89 -4.44 -4.79
C HIS A 75 -2.57 -3.09 -4.61
N HIS A 76 -3.84 -3.01 -4.92
CA HIS A 76 -4.67 -1.81 -4.75
C HIS A 76 -6.17 -2.14 -4.74
N ALA A 77 -7.01 -1.19 -4.37
CA ALA A 77 -8.46 -1.37 -4.23
C ALA A 77 -9.20 -1.78 -5.53
N GLY A 78 -8.56 -1.69 -6.70
CA GLY A 78 -9.14 -2.10 -7.98
C GLY A 78 -9.00 -3.60 -8.30
N LEU A 79 -8.30 -4.39 -7.47
CA LEU A 79 -8.20 -5.83 -7.63
C LEU A 79 -9.43 -6.53 -7.04
N LEU A 80 -9.74 -7.71 -7.59
CA LEU A 80 -10.73 -8.63 -7.01
C LEU A 80 -10.24 -9.15 -5.65
N GLN A 81 -11.18 -9.40 -4.72
CA GLN A 81 -10.80 -9.90 -3.40
C GLN A 81 -9.98 -11.19 -3.48
N LYS A 82 -10.43 -12.16 -4.28
CA LYS A 82 -9.68 -13.42 -4.50
C LYS A 82 -8.25 -13.22 -5.02
N GLN A 83 -8.00 -12.15 -5.80
CA GLN A 83 -6.64 -11.82 -6.26
C GLN A 83 -5.79 -11.22 -5.14
N LYS A 84 -6.40 -10.40 -4.29
CA LYS A 84 -5.73 -9.84 -3.11
C LYS A 84 -5.34 -10.96 -2.14
N ASP A 85 -6.29 -11.84 -1.81
CA ASP A 85 -6.06 -12.98 -0.91
C ASP A 85 -4.90 -13.85 -1.44
N LEU A 86 -4.90 -14.16 -2.75
CA LEU A 86 -3.81 -14.91 -3.37
C LEU A 86 -2.45 -14.21 -3.22
N ILE A 87 -2.39 -12.90 -3.49
CA ILE A 87 -1.15 -12.12 -3.35
C ILE A 87 -0.64 -12.16 -1.91
N GLU A 88 -1.55 -12.02 -0.95
CA GLU A 88 -1.23 -12.01 0.48
C GLU A 88 -0.70 -13.35 0.97
N ASP A 89 -1.37 -14.44 0.57
CA ASP A 89 -0.97 -15.80 0.95
C ASP A 89 0.39 -16.17 0.35
N GLU A 90 0.61 -15.86 -0.93
CA GLU A 90 1.87 -16.14 -1.59
C GLU A 90 3.01 -15.18 -1.14
N PHE A 91 2.66 -14.01 -0.63
CA PHE A 91 3.62 -13.14 0.03
C PHE A 91 4.00 -13.68 1.41
N LYS A 92 3.04 -14.14 2.21
CA LYS A 92 3.31 -14.79 3.52
C LYS A 92 4.14 -16.06 3.36
N SER A 93 3.93 -16.82 2.28
CA SER A 93 4.71 -18.01 1.96
C SER A 93 6.16 -17.70 1.53
N GLY A 94 6.49 -16.42 1.28
CA GLY A 94 7.82 -16.00 0.85
C GLY A 94 8.10 -16.12 -0.65
N LYS A 95 7.17 -16.62 -1.46
CA LYS A 95 7.33 -16.77 -2.91
C LYS A 95 7.20 -15.44 -3.66
N ILE A 96 6.27 -14.58 -3.25
CA ILE A 96 6.27 -13.18 -3.71
C ILE A 96 7.28 -12.41 -2.87
N LYS A 97 8.26 -11.81 -3.53
CA LYS A 97 9.33 -11.03 -2.88
C LYS A 97 9.03 -9.55 -2.83
N VAL A 98 8.21 -9.05 -3.76
CA VAL A 98 7.93 -7.62 -3.92
C VAL A 98 6.44 -7.37 -4.11
N ILE A 99 5.86 -6.47 -3.31
CA ILE A 99 4.52 -5.92 -3.55
C ILE A 99 4.63 -4.43 -3.83
N CYS A 100 4.09 -3.97 -4.97
CA CYS A 100 3.89 -2.55 -5.27
C CYS A 100 2.45 -2.17 -4.91
N ALA A 101 2.25 -1.31 -3.92
CA ALA A 101 0.93 -1.03 -3.36
C ALA A 101 0.60 0.45 -3.27
N THR A 102 -0.70 0.77 -3.29
CA THR A 102 -1.18 2.08 -2.83
C THR A 102 -1.25 2.12 -1.30
N PRO A 103 -1.22 3.29 -0.66
CA PRO A 103 -1.24 3.43 0.81
C PRO A 103 -2.40 2.72 1.51
N THR A 104 -3.51 2.46 0.81
CA THR A 104 -4.66 1.69 1.34
C THR A 104 -4.29 0.28 1.82
N LEU A 105 -3.20 -0.30 1.31
CA LEU A 105 -2.67 -1.58 1.81
C LEU A 105 -2.18 -1.44 3.26
N ALA A 106 -1.53 -0.33 3.59
CA ALA A 106 -0.97 -0.11 4.93
C ALA A 106 -2.05 -0.06 6.02
N ALA A 107 -3.25 0.46 5.70
CA ALA A 107 -4.38 0.53 6.63
C ALA A 107 -5.16 -0.79 6.76
N GLY A 108 -5.15 -1.64 5.72
CA GLY A 108 -6.04 -2.81 5.63
C GLY A 108 -5.40 -4.17 5.93
N LEU A 109 -4.08 -4.28 5.96
CA LEU A 109 -3.38 -5.56 6.02
C LEU A 109 -2.20 -5.56 6.98
N SER A 110 -2.10 -6.62 7.76
CA SER A 110 -0.93 -6.89 8.59
C SER A 110 0.07 -7.75 7.82
N LEU A 111 0.83 -7.12 6.92
CA LEU A 111 1.94 -7.75 6.21
C LEU A 111 3.25 -7.05 6.63
N PRO A 112 3.89 -7.48 7.72
CA PRO A 112 5.19 -6.94 8.08
C PRO A 112 6.26 -7.43 7.11
N VAL A 113 7.19 -6.55 6.74
CA VAL A 113 8.27 -6.83 5.79
C VAL A 113 9.60 -6.31 6.31
N PHE A 114 10.70 -6.86 5.82
CA PHE A 114 12.01 -6.32 6.16
C PHE A 114 12.16 -4.86 5.70
N ARG A 115 11.83 -4.55 4.44
CA ARG A 115 12.02 -3.22 3.87
C ARG A 115 10.72 -2.66 3.28
N VAL A 116 10.43 -1.43 3.66
CA VAL A 116 9.40 -0.59 3.03
C VAL A 116 10.08 0.50 2.21
N ILE A 117 9.67 0.67 0.97
CA ILE A 117 10.15 1.75 0.10
C ILE A 117 8.95 2.65 -0.22
N ILE A 118 9.04 3.92 0.13
CA ILE A 118 8.01 4.92 -0.18
C ILE A 118 8.51 5.75 -1.37
N LYS A 119 7.96 5.46 -2.55
CA LYS A 119 8.39 6.05 -3.82
C LYS A 119 8.08 7.54 -3.94
N SER A 120 7.02 7.99 -3.29
CA SER A 120 6.62 9.40 -3.25
C SER A 120 5.74 9.66 -2.04
N LEU A 121 6.01 10.74 -1.35
CA LEU A 121 5.19 11.27 -0.25
C LEU A 121 4.25 12.39 -0.73
N LYS A 122 4.12 12.55 -2.06
CA LYS A 122 3.18 13.49 -2.68
C LYS A 122 2.14 12.73 -3.51
N ARG A 123 0.88 13.17 -3.43
CA ARG A 123 -0.22 12.66 -4.26
C ARG A 123 -1.01 13.81 -4.87
N PHE A 124 -1.73 13.51 -5.94
CA PHE A 124 -2.61 14.49 -6.57
C PHE A 124 -3.85 14.71 -5.70
N SER A 125 -4.08 15.97 -5.27
CA SER A 125 -5.17 16.39 -4.40
C SER A 125 -6.29 17.17 -5.14
N GLY A 126 -6.43 16.93 -6.44
CA GLY A 126 -7.46 17.59 -7.26
C GLY A 126 -7.14 19.05 -7.58
N ARG A 127 -7.89 20.01 -7.01
CA ARG A 127 -7.75 21.46 -7.33
C ARG A 127 -6.35 22.04 -7.08
N TRP A 128 -5.59 21.47 -6.14
CA TRP A 128 -4.32 22.04 -5.66
C TRP A 128 -3.08 21.34 -6.25
N GLY A 129 -3.27 20.38 -7.17
CA GLY A 129 -2.16 19.67 -7.80
C GLY A 129 -1.54 18.59 -6.90
N MET A 130 -0.20 18.50 -6.89
CA MET A 130 0.54 17.55 -6.04
C MET A 130 0.71 18.11 -4.64
N ASP A 131 0.23 17.38 -3.65
CA ASP A 131 0.30 17.75 -2.24
C ASP A 131 0.93 16.64 -1.40
N TRP A 132 1.53 17.03 -0.25
CA TRP A 132 2.10 16.09 0.69
C TRP A 132 1.02 15.24 1.36
N ILE A 133 1.30 13.96 1.55
CA ILE A 133 0.42 13.07 2.33
C ILE A 133 0.52 13.42 3.82
N PRO A 134 -0.50 13.09 4.64
CA PRO A 134 -0.43 13.22 6.09
C PRO A 134 0.72 12.42 6.71
N VAL A 135 1.30 12.93 7.80
CA VAL A 135 2.35 12.23 8.57
C VAL A 135 1.83 10.92 9.12
N LEU A 136 0.56 10.87 9.55
CA LEU A 136 -0.08 9.63 10.00
C LEU A 136 -0.10 8.56 8.89
N GLU A 137 -0.37 8.93 7.63
CA GLU A 137 -0.36 8.00 6.50
C GLU A 137 1.06 7.46 6.23
N TYR A 138 2.07 8.32 6.32
CA TYR A 138 3.46 7.91 6.28
C TYR A 138 3.81 6.92 7.38
N MET A 139 3.44 7.21 8.64
CA MET A 139 3.71 6.32 9.77
C MET A 139 3.06 4.95 9.62
N GLN A 140 1.84 4.89 9.08
CA GLN A 140 1.16 3.62 8.77
C GLN A 140 1.93 2.79 7.73
N MET A 141 2.50 3.44 6.71
CA MET A 141 3.33 2.76 5.71
C MET A 141 4.69 2.35 6.29
N ALA A 142 5.39 3.26 6.94
CA ALA A 142 6.70 3.00 7.55
C ALA A 142 6.63 1.93 8.65
N GLY A 143 5.55 1.91 9.43
CA GLY A 143 5.28 0.92 10.46
C GLY A 143 5.06 -0.51 9.95
N ARG A 144 5.05 -0.74 8.63
CA ARG A 144 5.10 -2.09 8.04
C ARG A 144 6.53 -2.64 7.95
N ALA A 145 7.54 -1.80 8.16
CA ALA A 145 8.93 -2.23 8.18
C ALA A 145 9.27 -2.92 9.50
N GLY A 146 9.91 -4.09 9.39
CA GLY A 146 10.32 -4.94 10.52
C GLY A 146 9.37 -6.10 10.78
N ARG A 147 9.98 -7.24 11.11
CA ARG A 147 9.32 -8.47 11.57
C ARG A 147 9.88 -8.82 12.94
N PRO A 148 9.26 -8.35 14.05
CA PRO A 148 9.85 -8.48 15.39
C PRO A 148 10.23 -9.92 15.78
N GLU A 149 9.53 -10.92 15.25
CA GLU A 149 9.77 -12.33 15.53
C GLU A 149 10.94 -12.93 14.73
N TYR A 150 11.37 -12.28 13.62
CA TYR A 150 12.34 -12.83 12.67
C TYR A 150 13.54 -11.92 12.41
N GLU A 151 13.46 -10.64 12.77
CA GLU A 151 14.43 -9.61 12.37
C GLU A 151 14.69 -8.63 13.51
N ALA A 152 15.96 -8.29 13.74
CA ALA A 152 16.36 -7.34 14.77
C ALA A 152 15.91 -5.89 14.43
N PHE A 153 15.73 -5.58 13.14
CA PHE A 153 15.30 -4.28 12.65
C PHE A 153 14.61 -4.39 11.29
N GLY A 154 13.86 -3.36 10.93
CA GLY A 154 13.29 -3.16 9.60
C GLY A 154 13.74 -1.82 9.02
N GLU A 155 13.61 -1.65 7.72
CA GLU A 155 14.03 -0.45 7.02
C GLU A 155 12.84 0.23 6.32
N ALA A 156 12.57 1.50 6.68
CA ALA A 156 11.64 2.35 5.95
C ALA A 156 12.42 3.43 5.18
N ILE A 157 12.36 3.38 3.84
CA ILE A 157 13.15 4.23 2.95
C ILE A 157 12.21 5.13 2.16
N CYS A 158 12.41 6.46 2.26
CA CYS A 158 11.74 7.45 1.44
C CYS A 158 12.63 7.85 0.26
N VAL A 159 12.06 7.88 -0.94
CA VAL A 159 12.78 8.30 -2.14
C VAL A 159 12.53 9.78 -2.39
N ALA A 160 13.61 10.58 -2.38
CA ALA A 160 13.59 11.98 -2.71
C ALA A 160 14.16 12.22 -4.12
N LYS A 161 13.63 13.21 -4.85
CA LYS A 161 14.08 13.55 -6.20
C LYS A 161 15.34 14.42 -6.22
N ASN A 162 15.55 15.18 -5.15
CA ASN A 162 16.68 16.11 -4.99
C ASN A 162 16.91 16.41 -3.51
N GLU A 163 17.99 17.13 -3.19
CA GLU A 163 18.36 17.45 -1.80
C GLU A 163 17.33 18.37 -1.09
N ILE A 164 16.62 19.23 -1.83
CA ILE A 164 15.57 20.08 -1.26
C ILE A 164 14.41 19.21 -0.77
N GLU A 165 13.91 18.32 -1.63
CA GLU A 165 12.83 17.39 -1.26
C GLU A 165 13.26 16.45 -0.13
N LYS A 166 14.53 16.04 -0.08
CA LYS A 166 15.09 15.23 1.01
C LYS A 166 15.03 15.96 2.35
N SER A 167 15.41 17.24 2.39
CA SER A 167 15.29 18.06 3.60
C SER A 167 13.83 18.22 4.03
N GLU A 168 12.91 18.51 3.08
CA GLU A 168 11.47 18.62 3.38
C GLU A 168 10.89 17.29 3.92
N ILE A 169 11.32 16.15 3.38
CA ILE A 169 10.91 14.82 3.87
C ILE A 169 11.45 14.59 5.27
N TYR A 170 12.69 14.90 5.52
CA TYR A 170 13.32 14.72 6.82
C TYR A 170 12.59 15.54 7.89
N ASP A 171 12.41 16.84 7.66
CA ASP A 171 11.78 17.74 8.62
C ASP A 171 10.31 17.38 8.87
N ARG A 172 9.56 17.03 7.80
CA ARG A 172 8.12 16.78 7.90
C ARG A 172 7.77 15.40 8.44
N TYR A 173 8.51 14.36 8.06
CA TYR A 173 8.12 12.97 8.32
C TYR A 173 9.04 12.24 9.29
N ILE A 174 10.33 12.52 9.26
CA ILE A 174 11.28 11.86 10.18
C ILE A 174 11.27 12.56 11.53
N CYS A 175 11.29 13.91 11.52
CA CYS A 175 11.25 14.73 12.73
C CYS A 175 9.84 15.23 13.08
N GLY A 176 8.87 15.08 12.17
CA GLY A 176 7.51 15.58 12.33
C GLY A 176 6.64 14.73 13.24
N GLU A 177 5.64 15.35 13.83
CA GLU A 177 4.59 14.68 14.60
C GLU A 177 3.34 14.45 13.76
N PRO A 178 2.57 13.38 14.03
CA PRO A 178 1.31 13.13 13.33
C PRO A 178 0.31 14.25 13.61
N GLU A 179 -0.53 14.52 12.64
CA GLU A 179 -1.61 15.48 12.74
C GLU A 179 -2.60 15.08 13.84
N GLU A 180 -3.15 16.06 14.55
CA GLU A 180 -4.21 15.82 15.52
C GLU A 180 -5.46 15.23 14.84
N ILE A 181 -6.06 14.24 15.49
CA ILE A 181 -7.26 13.57 14.98
C ILE A 181 -8.49 14.30 15.52
N TYR A 182 -9.16 15.04 14.65
CA TYR A 182 -10.45 15.67 14.96
C TYR A 182 -11.61 14.81 14.45
N SER A 183 -12.66 14.67 15.29
CA SER A 183 -13.89 14.04 14.86
C SER A 183 -14.56 14.86 13.76
N LYS A 184 -14.73 14.31 12.56
CA LYS A 184 -15.48 14.95 11.47
C LYS A 184 -16.97 15.08 11.80
N LEU A 185 -17.49 14.38 12.82
CA LEU A 185 -18.84 14.52 13.28
C LEU A 185 -19.11 15.87 13.97
N ALA A 186 -18.06 16.55 14.46
CA ALA A 186 -18.20 17.90 15.04
C ALA A 186 -18.54 18.98 14.01
N ALA A 187 -18.35 18.70 12.71
CA ALA A 187 -18.67 19.66 11.63
C ALA A 187 -20.18 19.56 11.27
N GLU A 188 -20.90 20.68 11.40
CA GLU A 188 -22.25 20.82 10.85
C GLU A 188 -22.21 20.80 9.30
N PRO A 189 -23.07 20.06 8.61
CA PRO A 189 -24.26 19.28 9.07
C PRO A 189 -24.00 17.77 9.24
N VAL A 190 -22.76 17.30 9.35
CA VAL A 190 -22.40 15.87 9.28
C VAL A 190 -23.06 15.07 10.39
N LEU A 191 -23.01 15.55 11.63
CA LEU A 191 -23.64 14.87 12.79
C LEU A 191 -25.15 14.70 12.59
N ARG A 192 -25.84 15.75 12.13
CA ARG A 192 -27.29 15.69 11.86
C ARG A 192 -27.63 14.66 10.80
N THR A 193 -26.88 14.65 9.69
CA THR A 193 -27.10 13.69 8.60
C THR A 193 -26.88 12.26 9.08
N TYR A 194 -25.85 12.03 9.91
CA TYR A 194 -25.57 10.72 10.48
C TYR A 194 -26.67 10.27 11.45
N LEU A 195 -27.11 11.14 12.36
CA LEU A 195 -28.21 10.86 13.28
C LEU A 195 -29.52 10.55 12.54
N LEU A 196 -29.88 11.36 11.53
CA LEU A 196 -31.05 11.11 10.69
C LEU A 196 -30.97 9.76 9.97
N SER A 197 -29.82 9.36 9.50
CA SER A 197 -29.60 8.05 8.88
C SER A 197 -29.81 6.90 9.88
N LEU A 198 -29.31 7.03 11.10
CA LEU A 198 -29.50 6.03 12.16
C LEU A 198 -30.95 5.92 12.63
N ILE A 199 -31.67 7.05 12.70
CA ILE A 199 -33.10 7.09 13.02
C ILE A 199 -33.91 6.45 11.89
N SER A 200 -33.63 6.83 10.65
CA SER A 200 -34.33 6.31 9.46
C SER A 200 -34.14 4.81 9.25
N SER A 201 -32.97 4.29 9.61
CA SER A 201 -32.67 2.86 9.57
C SER A 201 -33.22 2.08 10.79
N GLY A 202 -33.85 2.76 11.75
CA GLY A 202 -34.44 2.16 12.94
C GLY A 202 -33.44 1.66 14.00
N ILE A 203 -32.17 2.05 13.86
CA ILE A 203 -31.11 1.74 14.85
C ILE A 203 -31.33 2.58 16.10
N ILE A 204 -31.60 3.87 15.94
CA ILE A 204 -31.99 4.79 17.02
C ILE A 204 -33.51 4.94 17.01
N ARG A 205 -34.18 4.58 18.12
CA ARG A 205 -35.63 4.65 18.26
C ARG A 205 -36.09 5.57 19.38
N ASP A 206 -35.23 5.77 20.36
CA ASP A 206 -35.46 6.60 21.53
C ASP A 206 -34.14 7.15 22.09
N GLU A 207 -34.24 8.02 23.09
CA GLU A 207 -33.09 8.66 23.73
C GLU A 207 -32.14 7.66 24.42
N LYS A 208 -32.62 6.47 24.80
CA LYS A 208 -31.83 5.42 25.45
C LYS A 208 -30.97 4.66 24.45
N THR A 209 -31.41 4.57 23.20
CA THR A 209 -30.65 3.92 22.11
C THR A 209 -29.67 4.87 21.43
N LEU A 210 -29.68 6.17 21.79
CA LEU A 210 -28.74 7.19 21.32
C LEU A 210 -27.42 7.16 22.14
N ASN A 211 -27.48 6.76 23.40
CA ASN A 211 -26.33 6.63 24.30
C ASN A 211 -25.77 5.21 24.28
#